data_08a068550932ad89e9131b38f3d72eeb
#
_entry.id   08a068550932ad89e9131b38f3d72eeb
#
_cell.length_a   1.000
_cell.length_b   1.000
_cell.length_c   1.000
_cell.angle_alpha   90.00
_cell.angle_beta   90.00
_cell.angle_gamma   90.00
#
_symmetry.space_group_name_H-M   'P 1'
#
loop_
_entity.id
_entity.type
_entity.pdbx_description
1 polymer ?
#
loop_
_entity_poly.entity_id
_entity_poly.type
_entity_poly.pdbx_seq_one_letter_code
_entity_poly.pdbx_strand_id
1 'polypeptide(L)'
;MWIRWVESDTPKNLPLHLNAWVSIEQVSPNITKAVLAAEDQKFFVHKGFDWLAIEHAIQTNLTTDRKVGASTISMQTARNVFLWQTRTWSRKLLETYFTVLIEFFWSKQRILEVYLNVIEWGDGIFGSEQAAQRYFKHSSKILSPVESAWMAAVLPSPRYWALRPTPKHVKTRQVKILDALPHMKIIK
;
A
#
# COMPACT_ATOMS: atom_id res chain seq x y z
N MET A 1 0.09 12.38 -5.46
CA MET A 1 0.67 12.78 -4.16
C MET A 1 0.46 14.27 -3.87
N TRP A 2 0.95 15.20 -4.69
CA TRP A 2 0.83 16.65 -4.48
C TRP A 2 -0.61 17.17 -4.31
N ILE A 3 -1.53 16.80 -5.20
CA ILE A 3 -2.94 17.24 -5.15
C ILE A 3 -3.59 16.82 -3.84
N ARG A 4 -3.35 15.59 -3.40
CA ARG A 4 -3.93 15.06 -2.15
C ARG A 4 -3.33 15.69 -0.89
N TRP A 5 -2.07 16.09 -0.93
CA TRP A 5 -1.44 16.79 0.19
C TRP A 5 -2.05 18.18 0.39
N VAL A 6 -2.39 18.88 -0.71
CA VAL A 6 -3.05 20.19 -0.65
C VAL A 6 -4.48 20.09 -0.11
N GLU A 7 -5.18 18.96 -0.40
CA GLU A 7 -6.56 18.70 0.00
C GLU A 7 -6.69 18.10 1.43
N SER A 8 -5.58 17.74 2.07
CA SER A 8 -5.64 17.12 3.40
C SER A 8 -5.89 18.16 4.50
N ASP A 9 -6.68 17.78 5.50
CA ASP A 9 -6.95 18.58 6.71
C ASP A 9 -5.77 18.54 7.71
N THR A 10 -4.70 17.83 7.38
CA THR A 10 -3.51 17.74 8.21
C THR A 10 -2.83 19.13 8.28
N PRO A 11 -2.36 19.58 9.44
CA PRO A 11 -1.65 20.85 9.56
C PRO A 11 -0.50 20.90 8.53
N LYS A 12 -0.58 21.86 7.60
CA LYS A 12 0.41 22.08 6.52
C LYS A 12 1.82 22.42 7.02
N ASN A 13 1.98 22.51 8.34
CA ASN A 13 3.25 22.72 9.02
C ASN A 13 4.10 21.45 9.19
N LEU A 14 3.59 20.27 8.82
CA LEU A 14 4.48 19.14 8.57
C LEU A 14 5.13 19.37 7.21
N PRO A 15 6.44 19.68 7.15
CA PRO A 15 7.11 19.82 5.88
C PRO A 15 6.92 18.51 5.11
N LEU A 16 6.51 18.62 3.85
CA LEU A 16 6.64 17.52 2.90
C LEU A 16 8.15 17.26 2.84
N HIS A 17 8.64 16.37 3.71
CA HIS A 17 10.01 15.93 3.62
C HIS A 17 10.12 15.07 2.36
N LEU A 18 10.37 15.74 1.22
CA LEU A 18 10.87 15.09 0.01
C LEU A 18 12.13 14.26 0.32
N ASN A 19 12.77 14.55 1.46
CA ASN A 19 13.90 13.81 2.04
C ASN A 19 13.50 12.53 2.81
N ALA A 20 12.22 12.19 2.90
CA ALA A 20 11.77 10.96 3.56
C ALA A 20 11.71 9.74 2.63
N TRP A 21 12.24 9.85 1.40
CA TRP A 21 12.40 8.69 0.55
C TRP A 21 13.44 7.75 1.15
N VAL A 22 13.04 6.49 1.32
CA VAL A 22 13.92 5.44 1.85
C VAL A 22 14.07 4.34 0.81
N SER A 23 15.31 3.86 0.61
CA SER A 23 15.54 2.70 -0.25
C SER A 23 14.97 1.43 0.40
N ILE A 24 14.70 0.42 -0.40
CA ILE A 24 14.08 -0.82 0.08
C ILE A 24 14.97 -1.51 1.13
N GLU A 25 16.29 -1.35 1.06
CA GLU A 25 17.25 -1.91 2.01
C GLU A 25 17.22 -1.19 3.37
N GLN A 26 16.73 0.05 3.39
CA GLN A 26 16.64 0.87 4.60
C GLN A 26 15.27 0.77 5.28
N VAL A 27 14.36 0.00 4.70
CA VAL A 27 13.03 -0.26 5.28
C VAL A 27 13.04 -1.61 6.00
N SER A 28 12.32 -1.70 7.12
CA SER A 28 12.16 -2.97 7.83
C SER A 28 11.58 -4.05 6.92
N PRO A 29 12.16 -5.26 6.86
CA PRO A 29 11.55 -6.37 6.13
C PRO A 29 10.15 -6.72 6.65
N ASN A 30 9.80 -6.34 7.87
CA ASN A 30 8.49 -6.59 8.44
C ASN A 30 7.39 -5.80 7.72
N ILE A 31 7.60 -4.50 7.42
CA ILE A 31 6.59 -3.71 6.69
C ILE A 31 6.46 -4.19 5.25
N THR A 32 7.56 -4.57 4.60
CA THR A 32 7.55 -5.16 3.27
C THR A 32 6.68 -6.43 3.23
N LYS A 33 6.93 -7.36 4.17
CA LYS A 33 6.13 -8.60 4.31
C LYS A 33 4.66 -8.31 4.64
N ALA A 34 4.40 -7.35 5.54
CA ALA A 34 3.05 -7.00 5.94
C ALA A 34 2.22 -6.46 4.79
N VAL A 35 2.81 -5.62 3.93
CA VAL A 35 2.16 -5.08 2.74
C VAL A 35 1.88 -6.18 1.72
N LEU A 36 2.85 -7.06 1.46
CA LEU A 36 2.66 -8.21 0.59
C LEU A 36 1.53 -9.12 1.09
N ALA A 37 1.51 -9.44 2.38
CA ALA A 37 0.48 -10.26 3.00
C ALA A 37 -0.92 -9.62 2.93
N ALA A 38 -0.98 -8.29 3.04
CA ALA A 38 -2.23 -7.55 3.10
C ALA A 38 -2.85 -7.27 1.74
N GLU A 39 -2.01 -6.97 0.73
CA GLU A 39 -2.43 -6.38 -0.53
C GLU A 39 -2.16 -7.28 -1.74
N ASP A 40 -1.07 -8.08 -1.71
CA ASP A 40 -0.64 -8.81 -2.91
C ASP A 40 0.32 -9.97 -2.58
N GLN A 41 -0.22 -11.09 -2.12
CA GLN A 41 0.59 -12.24 -1.70
C GLN A 41 1.38 -12.89 -2.85
N LYS A 42 0.93 -12.69 -4.08
CA LYS A 42 1.55 -13.23 -5.30
C LYS A 42 2.39 -12.21 -6.07
N PHE A 43 2.73 -11.07 -5.45
CA PHE A 43 3.42 -9.96 -6.09
C PHE A 43 4.64 -10.36 -6.92
N PHE A 44 5.47 -11.27 -6.42
CA PHE A 44 6.68 -11.74 -7.11
C PHE A 44 6.41 -12.79 -8.21
N VAL A 45 5.18 -13.30 -8.33
CA VAL A 45 4.82 -14.37 -9.27
C VAL A 45 4.16 -13.81 -10.53
N HIS A 46 3.27 -12.83 -10.38
CA HIS A 46 2.58 -12.24 -11.54
C HIS A 46 3.37 -11.07 -12.16
N LYS A 47 2.99 -10.71 -13.39
CA LYS A 47 3.52 -9.55 -14.13
C LYS A 47 2.48 -8.43 -14.19
N GLY A 48 2.28 -7.77 -13.05
CA GLY A 48 1.37 -6.61 -12.91
C GLY A 48 -0.08 -6.96 -12.55
N PHE A 49 -0.60 -8.09 -13.00
CA PHE A 49 -1.99 -8.51 -12.82
C PHE A 49 -2.09 -9.92 -12.24
N ASP A 50 -2.80 -10.10 -11.13
CA ASP A 50 -3.20 -11.43 -10.64
C ASP A 50 -4.54 -11.81 -11.28
N TRP A 51 -4.48 -12.50 -12.42
CA TRP A 51 -5.66 -12.90 -13.19
C TRP A 51 -6.62 -13.79 -12.40
N LEU A 52 -6.10 -14.66 -11.53
CA LEU A 52 -6.92 -15.52 -10.68
C LEU A 52 -7.66 -14.70 -9.61
N ALA A 53 -7.00 -13.71 -9.02
CA ALA A 53 -7.65 -12.82 -8.08
C ALA A 53 -8.70 -11.93 -8.78
N ILE A 54 -8.46 -11.50 -10.02
CA ILE A 54 -9.41 -10.72 -10.82
C ILE A 54 -10.65 -11.57 -11.12
N GLU A 55 -10.48 -12.80 -11.60
CA GLU A 55 -11.57 -13.73 -11.87
C GLU A 55 -12.41 -14.00 -10.62
N HIS A 56 -11.77 -14.34 -9.51
CA HIS A 56 -12.44 -14.53 -8.22
C HIS A 56 -13.21 -13.28 -7.77
N ALA A 57 -12.62 -12.09 -7.92
CA ALA A 57 -13.28 -10.83 -7.55
C ALA A 57 -14.52 -10.58 -8.44
N ILE A 58 -14.44 -10.84 -9.73
CA ILE A 58 -15.59 -10.72 -10.65
C ILE A 58 -16.71 -11.68 -10.23
N GLN A 59 -16.40 -12.95 -10.03
CA GLN A 59 -17.37 -13.96 -9.59
C GLN A 59 -18.04 -13.55 -8.28
N THR A 60 -17.25 -13.19 -7.26
CA THR A 60 -17.77 -12.78 -5.95
C THR A 60 -18.67 -11.54 -6.04
N ASN A 61 -18.26 -10.55 -6.84
CA ASN A 61 -19.01 -9.30 -7.00
C ASN A 61 -20.32 -9.48 -7.82
N LEU A 62 -20.42 -10.51 -8.63
CA LEU A 62 -21.64 -10.87 -9.38
C LEU A 62 -22.60 -11.75 -8.57
N THR A 63 -22.08 -12.60 -7.69
CA THR A 63 -22.86 -13.60 -6.97
C THR A 63 -23.23 -13.21 -5.54
N THR A 64 -22.60 -12.16 -5.01
CA THR A 64 -22.80 -11.71 -3.63
C THR A 64 -22.84 -10.19 -3.53
N ASP A 65 -23.42 -9.66 -2.44
CA ASP A 65 -23.39 -8.22 -2.14
C ASP A 65 -22.00 -7.73 -1.66
N ARG A 66 -21.08 -8.65 -1.46
CA ARG A 66 -19.73 -8.36 -0.98
C ARG A 66 -18.88 -7.81 -2.12
N LYS A 67 -18.33 -6.59 -1.95
CA LYS A 67 -17.41 -6.01 -2.93
C LYS A 67 -15.96 -6.37 -2.60
N VAL A 68 -15.35 -7.12 -3.51
CA VAL A 68 -13.94 -7.57 -3.42
C VAL A 68 -13.13 -6.88 -4.51
N GLY A 69 -11.98 -6.32 -4.16
CA GLY A 69 -11.03 -5.74 -5.09
C GLY A 69 -9.91 -6.73 -5.42
N ALA A 70 -9.33 -6.61 -6.62
CA ALA A 70 -8.20 -7.40 -7.10
C ALA A 70 -7.06 -6.52 -7.63
N SER A 71 -6.86 -5.34 -7.05
CA SER A 71 -5.78 -4.44 -7.46
C SER A 71 -4.47 -4.89 -6.82
N THR A 72 -3.46 -5.15 -7.66
CA THR A 72 -2.11 -5.52 -7.23
C THR A 72 -1.30 -4.32 -6.74
N ILE A 73 -0.17 -4.57 -6.08
CA ILE A 73 0.79 -3.52 -5.69
C ILE A 73 1.27 -2.75 -6.92
N SER A 74 1.54 -3.40 -8.05
CA SER A 74 1.94 -2.72 -9.29
C SER A 74 0.86 -1.76 -9.81
N MET A 75 -0.41 -2.18 -9.83
CA MET A 75 -1.54 -1.31 -10.20
C MET A 75 -1.69 -0.12 -9.24
N GLN A 76 -1.55 -0.37 -7.94
CA GLN A 76 -1.61 0.69 -6.94
C GLN A 76 -0.44 1.67 -7.08
N THR A 77 0.77 1.19 -7.38
CA THR A 77 1.96 2.02 -7.65
C THR A 77 1.73 2.89 -8.87
N ALA A 78 1.32 2.30 -10.00
CA ALA A 78 1.03 3.02 -11.23
C ALA A 78 0.00 4.14 -11.00
N ARG A 79 -1.08 3.82 -10.28
CA ARG A 79 -2.11 4.81 -9.91
C ARG A 79 -1.56 5.95 -9.07
N ASN A 80 -0.79 5.66 -8.02
CA ASN A 80 -0.34 6.68 -7.08
C ASN A 80 0.78 7.57 -7.65
N VAL A 81 1.57 7.06 -8.60
CA VAL A 81 2.68 7.81 -9.23
C VAL A 81 2.17 8.68 -10.37
N PHE A 82 1.32 8.15 -11.26
CA PHE A 82 1.04 8.77 -12.55
C PHE A 82 -0.36 9.33 -12.70
N LEU A 83 -1.32 8.95 -11.81
CA LEU A 83 -2.73 9.25 -12.04
C LEU A 83 -3.36 10.06 -10.90
N TRP A 84 -4.50 10.65 -11.22
CA TRP A 84 -5.35 11.38 -10.28
C TRP A 84 -6.25 10.42 -9.47
N GLN A 85 -6.88 10.95 -8.41
CA GLN A 85 -7.63 10.11 -7.46
C GLN A 85 -9.08 9.83 -7.85
N THR A 86 -9.67 10.67 -8.70
CA THR A 86 -11.07 10.50 -9.13
C THR A 86 -11.28 9.16 -9.84
N ARG A 87 -12.30 8.41 -9.45
CA ARG A 87 -12.61 7.10 -10.02
C ARG A 87 -13.36 7.25 -11.34
N THR A 88 -12.67 7.07 -12.46
CA THR A 88 -13.23 7.06 -13.82
C THR A 88 -12.74 5.85 -14.59
N TRP A 89 -13.48 5.44 -15.61
CA TRP A 89 -13.06 4.33 -16.47
C TRP A 89 -11.78 4.68 -17.26
N SER A 90 -11.66 5.93 -17.74
CA SER A 90 -10.45 6.41 -18.41
C SER A 90 -9.21 6.31 -17.51
N ARG A 91 -9.34 6.70 -16.24
CA ARG A 91 -8.27 6.52 -15.28
C ARG A 91 -7.90 5.03 -15.10
N LYS A 92 -8.89 4.12 -15.06
CA LYS A 92 -8.64 2.68 -14.91
C LYS A 92 -7.90 2.10 -16.13
N LEU A 93 -8.22 2.57 -17.33
CA LEU A 93 -7.48 2.19 -18.54
C LEU A 93 -6.02 2.66 -18.48
N LEU A 94 -5.79 3.92 -18.08
CA LEU A 94 -4.43 4.45 -17.91
C LEU A 94 -3.67 3.74 -16.78
N GLU A 95 -4.34 3.35 -15.70
CA GLU A 95 -3.74 2.53 -14.64
C GLU A 95 -3.22 1.20 -15.20
N THR A 96 -4.00 0.53 -16.06
CA THR A 96 -3.57 -0.70 -16.73
C THR A 96 -2.35 -0.44 -17.62
N TYR A 97 -2.38 0.61 -18.43
CA TYR A 97 -1.27 1.00 -19.31
C TYR A 97 0.02 1.25 -18.51
N PHE A 98 -0.03 2.09 -17.48
CA PHE A 98 1.14 2.38 -16.65
C PHE A 98 1.60 1.17 -15.83
N THR A 99 0.70 0.25 -15.46
CA THR A 99 1.08 -1.00 -14.80
C THR A 99 1.96 -1.85 -15.71
N VAL A 100 1.60 -1.99 -16.99
CA VAL A 100 2.43 -2.70 -17.97
C VAL A 100 3.81 -2.04 -18.10
N LEU A 101 3.85 -0.70 -18.20
CA LEU A 101 5.11 0.03 -18.34
C LEU A 101 6.03 -0.16 -17.13
N ILE A 102 5.53 0.00 -15.90
CA ILE A 102 6.40 -0.16 -14.73
C ILE A 102 6.86 -1.61 -14.55
N GLU A 103 6.06 -2.60 -14.89
CA GLU A 103 6.47 -4.02 -14.86
C GLU A 103 7.52 -4.35 -15.94
N PHE A 104 7.51 -3.61 -17.04
CA PHE A 104 8.51 -3.78 -18.11
C PHE A 104 9.83 -3.10 -17.78
N PHE A 105 9.81 -1.89 -17.20
CA PHE A 105 10.99 -1.07 -16.99
C PHE A 105 11.59 -1.18 -15.59
N TRP A 106 10.82 -1.59 -14.57
CA TRP A 106 11.26 -1.63 -13.18
C TRP A 106 11.34 -3.07 -12.66
N SER A 107 12.32 -3.33 -11.81
CA SER A 107 12.35 -4.58 -11.04
C SER A 107 11.21 -4.60 -10.01
N LYS A 108 10.83 -5.79 -9.56
CA LYS A 108 9.84 -5.97 -8.48
C LYS A 108 10.25 -5.23 -7.21
N GLN A 109 11.55 -5.24 -6.86
CA GLN A 109 12.06 -4.49 -5.72
C GLN A 109 11.85 -2.98 -5.92
N ARG A 110 12.10 -2.45 -7.13
CA ARG A 110 11.90 -1.03 -7.43
C ARG A 110 10.42 -0.64 -7.36
N ILE A 111 9.52 -1.46 -7.87
CA ILE A 111 8.06 -1.23 -7.76
C ILE A 111 7.65 -1.17 -6.30
N LEU A 112 8.13 -2.12 -5.47
CA LEU A 112 7.82 -2.18 -4.05
C LEU A 112 8.42 -1.02 -3.25
N GLU A 113 9.64 -0.61 -3.58
CA GLU A 113 10.27 0.58 -3.01
C GLU A 113 9.45 1.83 -3.30
N VAL A 114 9.09 2.05 -4.56
CA VAL A 114 8.25 3.19 -4.96
C VAL A 114 6.90 3.13 -4.25
N TYR A 115 6.26 1.96 -4.22
CA TYR A 115 5.00 1.75 -3.50
C TYR A 115 5.08 2.23 -2.05
N LEU A 116 6.05 1.74 -1.28
CA LEU A 116 6.23 2.07 0.13
C LEU A 116 6.47 3.56 0.38
N ASN A 117 7.01 4.27 -0.62
CA ASN A 117 7.31 5.70 -0.53
C ASN A 117 6.19 6.62 -1.00
N VAL A 118 5.25 6.14 -1.85
CA VAL A 118 4.24 7.01 -2.47
C VAL A 118 2.82 6.80 -1.96
N ILE A 119 2.53 5.67 -1.32
CA ILE A 119 1.16 5.40 -0.82
C ILE A 119 0.84 6.25 0.40
N GLU A 120 -0.44 6.53 0.55
CA GLU A 120 -1.00 7.22 1.70
C GLU A 120 -1.23 6.24 2.85
N TRP A 121 -0.66 6.52 4.03
CA TRP A 121 -0.77 5.70 5.25
C TRP A 121 -1.72 6.31 6.30
N GLY A 122 -2.19 7.51 6.06
CA GLY A 122 -3.09 8.28 6.89
C GLY A 122 -3.43 9.58 6.19
N ASP A 123 -4.31 10.39 6.71
CA ASP A 123 -4.69 11.64 6.06
C ASP A 123 -3.48 12.56 5.86
N GLY A 124 -3.09 12.75 4.60
CA GLY A 124 -1.92 13.55 4.20
C GLY A 124 -0.55 12.93 4.56
N ILE A 125 -0.50 11.68 5.04
CA ILE A 125 0.74 11.00 5.44
C ILE A 125 1.15 10.05 4.33
N PHE A 126 2.18 10.39 3.58
CA PHE A 126 2.70 9.63 2.45
C PHE A 126 4.09 9.06 2.77
N GLY A 127 4.30 7.80 2.35
CA GLY A 127 5.57 7.11 2.57
C GLY A 127 5.69 6.44 3.94
N SER A 128 6.33 5.27 3.93
CA SER A 128 6.47 4.42 5.13
C SER A 128 7.31 5.07 6.23
N GLU A 129 8.34 5.84 5.86
CA GLU A 129 9.18 6.54 6.85
C GLU A 129 8.40 7.62 7.58
N GLN A 130 7.67 8.47 6.84
CA GLN A 130 6.84 9.51 7.44
C GLN A 130 5.75 8.91 8.34
N ALA A 131 5.15 7.81 7.91
CA ALA A 131 4.14 7.10 8.69
C ALA A 131 4.72 6.51 9.99
N ALA A 132 5.90 5.87 9.91
CA ALA A 132 6.59 5.32 11.09
C ALA A 132 6.91 6.41 12.11
N GLN A 133 7.48 7.52 11.67
CA GLN A 133 7.77 8.69 12.51
C GLN A 133 6.48 9.28 13.13
N ARG A 134 5.41 9.37 12.33
CA ARG A 134 4.15 9.96 12.80
C ARG A 134 3.46 9.10 13.86
N TYR A 135 3.40 7.78 13.64
CA TYR A 135 2.63 6.86 14.48
C TYR A 135 3.42 6.26 15.63
N PHE A 136 4.71 6.00 15.43
CA PHE A 136 5.55 5.25 16.37
C PHE A 136 6.77 6.03 16.87
N LYS A 137 7.08 7.22 16.29
CA LYS A 137 8.17 8.10 16.71
C LYS A 137 9.58 7.51 16.48
N HIS A 138 9.70 6.59 15.53
CA HIS A 138 10.98 6.00 15.11
C HIS A 138 10.99 5.71 13.60
N SER A 139 12.17 5.37 13.07
CA SER A 139 12.37 5.09 11.65
C SER A 139 11.65 3.81 11.20
N SER A 140 11.21 3.81 9.93
CA SER A 140 10.66 2.64 9.25
C SER A 140 11.63 1.45 9.20
N LYS A 141 12.92 1.68 9.37
CA LYS A 141 13.96 0.65 9.41
C LYS A 141 13.79 -0.33 10.57
N ILE A 142 13.27 0.14 11.71
CA ILE A 142 13.15 -0.66 12.94
C ILE A 142 11.70 -1.01 13.29
N LEU A 143 10.77 -0.88 12.32
CA LEU A 143 9.38 -1.28 12.54
C LEU A 143 9.30 -2.76 12.97
N SER A 144 8.63 -2.99 14.08
CA SER A 144 8.32 -4.34 14.58
C SER A 144 7.27 -5.04 13.72
N PRO A 145 7.12 -6.38 13.84
CA PRO A 145 6.05 -7.10 13.15
C PRO A 145 4.65 -6.56 13.46
N VAL A 146 4.38 -6.20 14.71
CA VAL A 146 3.08 -5.71 15.17
C VAL A 146 2.76 -4.33 14.58
N GLU A 147 3.72 -3.41 14.58
CA GLU A 147 3.57 -2.08 13.98
C GLU A 147 3.41 -2.17 12.47
N SER A 148 4.20 -3.01 11.81
CA SER A 148 4.12 -3.26 10.38
C SER A 148 2.75 -3.84 9.97
N ALA A 149 2.26 -4.82 10.72
CA ALA A 149 0.94 -5.40 10.48
C ALA A 149 -0.18 -4.37 10.71
N TRP A 150 -0.05 -3.47 11.70
CA TRP A 150 -1.01 -2.39 11.91
C TRP A 150 -1.00 -1.40 10.73
N MET A 151 0.18 -0.96 10.30
CA MET A 151 0.31 -0.08 9.13
C MET A 151 -0.33 -0.71 7.89
N ALA A 152 -0.05 -1.98 7.60
CA ALA A 152 -0.66 -2.66 6.47
C ALA A 152 -2.18 -2.84 6.62
N ALA A 153 -2.68 -2.99 7.86
CA ALA A 153 -4.10 -3.17 8.12
C ALA A 153 -4.94 -1.91 7.81
N VAL A 154 -4.36 -0.72 7.91
CA VAL A 154 -5.08 0.55 7.65
C VAL A 154 -5.13 0.94 6.16
N LEU A 155 -4.33 0.31 5.28
CA LEU A 155 -4.19 0.67 3.87
C LEU A 155 -5.49 0.74 3.06
N PRO A 156 -6.53 -0.09 3.29
CA PRO A 156 -7.75 0.01 2.50
C PRO A 156 -8.49 1.35 2.65
N SER A 157 -8.33 2.01 3.81
CA SER A 157 -8.96 3.30 4.08
C SER A 157 -8.11 4.10 5.08
N PRO A 158 -6.89 4.52 4.73
CA PRO A 158 -5.92 5.02 5.68
C PRO A 158 -6.38 6.30 6.39
N ARG A 159 -7.12 7.16 5.72
CA ARG A 159 -7.67 8.40 6.30
C ARG A 159 -8.61 8.15 7.48
N TYR A 160 -9.38 7.06 7.41
CA TYR A 160 -10.41 6.74 8.42
C TYR A 160 -9.96 5.65 9.38
N TRP A 161 -9.06 4.75 8.95
CA TRP A 161 -8.66 3.58 9.74
C TRP A 161 -7.41 3.81 10.57
N ALA A 162 -6.58 4.80 10.21
CA ALA A 162 -5.40 5.19 11.00
C ALA A 162 -5.75 6.00 12.27
N LEU A 163 -6.99 5.92 12.73
CA LEU A 163 -7.45 6.60 13.93
C LEU A 163 -7.06 5.83 15.20
N ARG A 164 -6.97 6.58 16.31
CA ARG A 164 -6.78 5.99 17.63
C ARG A 164 -7.94 6.42 18.54
N PRO A 165 -8.57 5.50 19.28
CA PRO A 165 -8.26 4.06 19.38
C PRO A 165 -8.53 3.30 18.07
N THR A 166 -7.69 2.26 17.81
CA THR A 166 -7.79 1.46 16.57
C THR A 166 -9.14 0.73 16.48
N PRO A 167 -9.89 0.87 15.38
CA PRO A 167 -11.18 0.21 15.18
C PRO A 167 -11.07 -1.33 15.24
N LYS A 168 -12.12 -1.99 15.73
CA LYS A 168 -12.13 -3.45 15.91
C LYS A 168 -11.80 -4.24 14.63
N HIS A 169 -12.38 -3.84 13.50
CA HIS A 169 -12.12 -4.50 12.22
C HIS A 169 -10.66 -4.36 11.74
N VAL A 170 -10.02 -3.23 12.04
CA VAL A 170 -8.58 -3.02 11.76
C VAL A 170 -7.73 -3.94 12.63
N LYS A 171 -8.06 -4.08 13.92
CA LYS A 171 -7.37 -5.03 14.83
C LYS A 171 -7.49 -6.46 14.32
N THR A 172 -8.69 -6.87 13.88
CA THR A 172 -8.90 -8.21 13.30
C THR A 172 -8.06 -8.42 12.04
N ARG A 173 -7.98 -7.40 11.16
CA ARG A 173 -7.13 -7.45 9.96
C ARG A 173 -5.64 -7.49 10.33
N GLN A 174 -5.22 -6.70 11.31
CA GLN A 174 -3.84 -6.70 11.82
C GLN A 174 -3.40 -8.09 12.30
N VAL A 175 -4.24 -8.79 13.08
CA VAL A 175 -3.94 -10.16 13.54
C VAL A 175 -3.75 -11.09 12.35
N LYS A 176 -4.65 -11.08 11.37
CA LYS A 176 -4.52 -11.92 10.15
C LYS A 176 -3.23 -11.65 9.38
N ILE A 177 -2.84 -10.38 9.27
CA ILE A 177 -1.59 -10.01 8.60
C ILE A 177 -0.39 -10.49 9.41
N LEU A 178 -0.42 -10.33 10.74
CA LEU A 178 0.64 -10.76 11.63
C LEU A 178 0.86 -12.29 11.54
N ASP A 179 -0.21 -13.06 11.51
CA ASP A 179 -0.17 -14.53 11.35
C ASP A 179 0.40 -14.94 9.97
N ALA A 180 0.21 -14.11 8.94
CA ALA A 180 0.73 -14.39 7.60
C ALA A 180 2.21 -14.02 7.41
N LEU A 181 2.78 -13.12 8.24
CA LEU A 181 4.16 -12.63 8.08
C LEU A 181 5.23 -13.72 7.95
N PRO A 182 5.22 -14.79 8.76
CA PRO A 182 6.23 -15.84 8.67
C PRO A 182 6.24 -16.56 7.32
N HIS A 183 5.10 -16.58 6.64
CA HIS A 183 4.92 -17.28 5.36
C HIS A 183 5.28 -16.42 4.14
N MET A 184 5.45 -15.10 4.34
CA MET A 184 5.79 -14.19 3.26
C MET A 184 7.28 -14.22 2.95
N LYS A 185 7.62 -14.49 1.68
CA LYS A 185 8.99 -14.48 1.17
C LYS A 185 9.25 -13.18 0.42
N ILE A 186 10.36 -12.50 0.74
CA ILE A 186 10.90 -11.41 -0.06
C ILE A 186 11.94 -12.04 -0.99
N ILE A 187 11.70 -11.97 -2.29
CA ILE A 187 12.66 -12.43 -3.29
C ILE A 187 13.61 -11.25 -3.56
N LYS A 188 14.88 -11.45 -3.32
CA LYS A 188 15.96 -10.47 -3.58
C LYS A 188 16.36 -10.49 -5.04
#